data_fe71e992414ad51caeecbff943dba699
#
_entry.id   fe71e992414ad51caeecbff943dba699
#
_cell.length_a   1.000
_cell.length_b   1.000
_cell.length_c   1.000
_cell.angle_alpha   90.00
_cell.angle_beta   90.00
_cell.angle_gamma   90.00
#
_symmetry.space_group_name_H-M   'P 1'
#
loop_
_entity.id
_entity.type
_entity.pdbx_description
1 polymer ?
#
loop_
_entity_poly.entity_id
_entity_poly.type
_entity_poly.pdbx_seq_one_letter_code
_entity_poly.pdbx_strand_id
1 'polypeptide(L)'
;IRSQTFPKAGESLNAAALVWSKAPVIVGAHDTGPLIRSKDGFWLAIPTEAAGRGLRGGKITPGEWERRRGLRLQFVYRRRGPSLLVAEGRLNSRGLAVASRSRTGRGRTTVPIFLLVPQVKLPKRLDLDRDAERAHDAVPGLIAANWVEGRLG
;
A
#
# COMPACT_ATOMS: atom_id res chain seq x y z
N ILE A 1 2.51 14.12 -4.86
CA ILE A 1 3.68 15.01 -4.92
C ILE A 1 3.17 16.41 -5.22
N ARG A 2 3.73 17.42 -4.57
CA ARG A 2 3.48 18.86 -4.77
C ARG A 2 4.80 19.56 -4.90
N SER A 3 4.81 20.69 -5.59
CA SER A 3 6.00 21.55 -5.73
C SER A 3 5.62 23.01 -5.48
N GLN A 4 6.58 23.79 -5.08
CA GLN A 4 6.48 25.24 -4.91
C GLN A 4 7.83 25.86 -5.22
N THR A 5 7.82 26.98 -5.92
CA THR A 5 9.01 27.77 -6.23
C THR A 5 9.00 29.08 -5.44
N PHE A 6 10.17 29.60 -5.16
CA PHE A 6 10.39 30.87 -4.46
C PHE A 6 11.44 31.67 -5.24
N PRO A 7 11.20 32.96 -5.55
CA PRO A 7 9.93 33.66 -5.38
C PRO A 7 8.82 33.05 -6.24
N LYS A 8 7.55 33.33 -5.88
CA LYS A 8 6.38 32.85 -6.65
C LYS A 8 6.23 33.52 -8.00
N ALA A 9 6.80 34.68 -8.13
CA ALA A 9 6.80 35.47 -9.37
C ALA A 9 8.07 36.35 -9.41
N GLY A 10 8.55 36.66 -10.62
CA GLY A 10 9.78 37.42 -10.85
C GLY A 10 11.05 36.59 -10.81
N GLU A 11 12.20 37.20 -11.08
CA GLU A 11 13.52 36.62 -11.11
C GLU A 11 14.25 36.84 -9.79
N SER A 12 15.09 35.90 -9.36
CA SER A 12 15.88 36.00 -8.14
C SER A 12 17.13 35.16 -8.23
N LEU A 13 18.25 35.74 -7.79
CA LEU A 13 19.51 35.00 -7.62
C LEU A 13 19.45 34.02 -6.42
N ASN A 14 18.48 34.21 -5.50
CA ASN A 14 18.22 33.33 -4.37
C ASN A 14 16.98 32.47 -4.59
N ALA A 15 16.77 32.02 -5.82
CA ALA A 15 15.64 31.17 -6.14
C ALA A 15 15.75 29.82 -5.42
N ALA A 16 14.62 29.31 -4.95
CA ALA A 16 14.51 28.01 -4.32
C ALA A 16 13.28 27.25 -4.81
N ALA A 17 13.37 25.93 -4.84
CA ALA A 17 12.24 25.05 -5.13
C ALA A 17 12.07 24.02 -4.00
N LEU A 18 10.81 23.75 -3.66
CA LEU A 18 10.45 22.75 -2.68
C LEU A 18 9.55 21.71 -3.34
N VAL A 19 9.87 20.44 -3.16
CA VAL A 19 9.05 19.30 -3.57
C VAL A 19 8.70 18.48 -2.34
N TRP A 20 7.41 18.19 -2.16
CA TRP A 20 6.97 17.41 -0.99
C TRP A 20 5.78 16.49 -1.29
N SER A 21 5.54 15.56 -0.38
CA SER A 21 4.40 14.64 -0.44
C SER A 21 3.52 14.81 0.80
N LYS A 22 2.19 14.70 0.63
CA LYS A 22 1.25 14.57 1.75
C LYS A 22 1.22 13.17 2.37
N ALA A 23 1.90 12.21 1.76
CA ALA A 23 1.98 10.84 2.22
C ALA A 23 3.45 10.39 2.40
N PRO A 24 4.22 11.03 3.31
CA PRO A 24 5.65 10.79 3.44
C PRO A 24 5.97 9.33 3.81
N VAL A 25 5.12 8.68 4.60
CA VAL A 25 5.29 7.26 4.99
C VAL A 25 5.21 6.33 3.78
N ILE A 26 4.29 6.59 2.84
CA ILE A 26 4.15 5.77 1.63
C ILE A 26 5.33 5.99 0.69
N VAL A 27 5.72 7.24 0.50
CA VAL A 27 6.86 7.60 -0.35
C VAL A 27 8.15 6.99 0.21
N GLY A 28 8.42 7.16 1.51
CA GLY A 28 9.58 6.58 2.18
C GLY A 28 9.60 5.05 2.15
N ALA A 29 8.43 4.40 2.25
CA ALA A 29 8.35 2.95 2.12
C ALA A 29 8.71 2.46 0.71
N HIS A 30 8.39 3.19 -0.33
CA HIS A 30 8.79 2.87 -1.69
C HIS A 30 10.25 3.24 -2.01
N ASP A 31 10.80 4.18 -1.28
CA ASP A 31 12.20 4.58 -1.40
C ASP A 31 13.14 3.60 -0.70
N THR A 32 12.82 3.19 0.53
CA THR A 32 13.65 2.30 1.33
C THR A 32 13.40 0.80 1.08
N GLY A 33 12.19 0.43 0.63
CA GLY A 33 11.79 -0.96 0.43
C GLY A 33 11.82 -1.80 1.72
N PRO A 34 11.18 -1.36 2.82
CA PRO A 34 11.32 -1.98 4.12
C PRO A 34 10.77 -3.40 4.16
N LEU A 35 11.34 -4.20 5.05
CA LEU A 35 10.81 -5.50 5.42
C LEU A 35 9.74 -5.33 6.50
N ILE A 36 8.49 -5.64 6.16
CA ILE A 36 7.36 -5.59 7.10
C ILE A 36 7.23 -6.95 7.76
N ARG A 37 7.31 -6.97 9.08
CA ARG A 37 7.11 -8.15 9.94
C ARG A 37 5.92 -7.92 10.86
N SER A 38 5.32 -9.00 11.33
CA SER A 38 4.36 -8.92 12.43
C SER A 38 5.07 -8.48 13.72
N LYS A 39 4.44 -7.57 14.46
CA LYS A 39 4.99 -7.06 15.73
C LYS A 39 5.12 -8.14 16.80
N ASP A 40 4.22 -9.11 16.79
CA ASP A 40 4.12 -10.16 17.81
C ASP A 40 4.79 -11.47 17.37
N GLY A 41 5.63 -11.44 16.32
CA GLY A 41 6.33 -12.62 15.80
C GLY A 41 5.42 -13.64 15.08
N PHE A 42 4.12 -13.36 14.96
CA PHE A 42 3.15 -14.19 14.26
C PHE A 42 3.06 -13.84 12.77
N TRP A 43 1.99 -14.30 12.16
CA TRP A 43 1.74 -14.10 10.74
C TRP A 43 1.08 -12.74 10.47
N LEU A 44 1.44 -12.13 9.34
CA LEU A 44 0.68 -11.03 8.78
C LEU A 44 -0.55 -11.60 8.09
N ALA A 45 -1.73 -11.21 8.54
CA ALA A 45 -3.00 -11.62 7.93
C ALA A 45 -3.39 -10.63 6.83
N ILE A 46 -3.22 -11.04 5.58
CA ILE A 46 -3.56 -10.25 4.39
C ILE A 46 -4.97 -10.65 3.95
N PRO A 47 -5.97 -9.74 3.99
CA PRO A 47 -7.32 -10.07 3.59
C PRO A 47 -7.40 -10.34 2.08
N THR A 48 -8.15 -11.37 1.70
CA THR A 48 -8.55 -11.63 0.31
C THR A 48 -9.74 -10.76 -0.07
N GLU A 49 -10.13 -10.77 -1.32
CA GLU A 49 -11.36 -10.10 -1.78
C GLU A 49 -12.61 -10.61 -1.05
N ALA A 50 -12.66 -11.92 -0.73
CA ALA A 50 -13.76 -12.56 -0.01
C ALA A 50 -13.94 -12.05 1.43
N ALA A 51 -12.90 -11.51 2.05
CA ALA A 51 -12.96 -10.88 3.37
C ALA A 51 -13.79 -9.59 3.34
N GLY A 52 -13.70 -8.83 2.25
CA GLY A 52 -14.25 -7.49 2.14
C GLY A 52 -13.40 -6.45 2.89
N ARG A 53 -14.00 -5.29 3.15
CA ARG A 53 -13.35 -4.17 3.85
C ARG A 53 -13.81 -4.06 5.30
N GLY A 54 -12.93 -3.53 6.15
CA GLY A 54 -13.23 -3.19 7.53
C GLY A 54 -14.19 -2.00 7.68
N LEU A 55 -14.44 -1.59 8.90
CA LEU A 55 -15.22 -0.40 9.21
C LEU A 55 -14.60 0.84 8.54
N ARG A 56 -15.44 1.71 8.00
CA ARG A 56 -15.03 2.93 7.28
C ARG A 56 -14.09 2.68 6.09
N GLY A 57 -14.18 1.49 5.46
CA GLY A 57 -13.33 1.12 4.32
C GLY A 57 -11.89 0.76 4.66
N GLY A 58 -11.53 0.69 5.94
CA GLY A 58 -10.19 0.36 6.43
C GLY A 58 -9.82 -1.12 6.29
N LYS A 59 -8.65 -1.46 6.83
CA LYS A 59 -8.17 -2.85 6.91
C LYS A 59 -9.07 -3.63 7.87
N ILE A 60 -9.40 -4.87 7.49
CA ILE A 60 -10.14 -5.80 8.35
C ILE A 60 -9.15 -6.78 9.00
N THR A 61 -9.28 -7.00 10.30
CA THR A 61 -8.53 -8.01 11.03
C THR A 61 -9.29 -9.32 11.12
N PRO A 62 -8.62 -10.49 11.33
CA PRO A 62 -9.31 -11.76 11.50
C PRO A 62 -10.40 -11.74 12.59
N GLY A 63 -10.08 -11.23 13.77
CA GLY A 63 -11.05 -11.15 14.86
C GLY A 63 -12.22 -10.19 14.59
N GLU A 64 -11.99 -9.07 13.88
CA GLU A 64 -13.07 -8.19 13.43
C GLU A 64 -13.96 -8.90 12.40
N TRP A 65 -13.36 -9.64 11.49
CA TRP A 65 -14.08 -10.38 10.46
C TRP A 65 -15.01 -11.44 11.07
N GLU A 66 -14.51 -12.25 12.03
CA GLU A 66 -15.30 -13.26 12.73
C GLU A 66 -16.51 -12.63 13.44
N ARG A 67 -16.29 -11.56 14.22
CA ARG A 67 -17.37 -10.86 14.92
C ARG A 67 -18.43 -10.32 13.98
N ARG A 68 -18.03 -9.77 12.82
CA ARG A 68 -18.97 -9.19 11.86
C ARG A 68 -19.73 -10.21 11.03
N ARG A 69 -19.09 -11.33 10.71
CA ARG A 69 -19.67 -12.38 9.86
C ARG A 69 -20.36 -13.50 10.62
N GLY A 70 -20.08 -13.61 11.91
CA GLY A 70 -20.59 -14.72 12.73
C GLY A 70 -20.05 -16.08 12.29
N LEU A 71 -18.95 -16.11 11.55
CA LEU A 71 -18.29 -17.32 11.06
C LEU A 71 -16.94 -17.46 11.73
N ARG A 72 -16.56 -18.68 12.08
CA ARG A 72 -15.24 -18.97 12.63
C ARG A 72 -14.23 -19.18 11.53
N LEU A 73 -13.03 -18.64 11.71
CA LEU A 73 -11.88 -18.88 10.85
C LEU A 73 -11.15 -20.14 11.30
N GLN A 74 -10.79 -20.94 10.34
CA GLN A 74 -9.98 -22.16 10.52
C GLN A 74 -8.61 -21.95 9.90
N PHE A 75 -7.55 -22.33 10.62
CA PHE A 75 -6.19 -22.26 10.12
C PHE A 75 -5.90 -23.48 9.24
N VAL A 76 -5.43 -23.20 8.03
CA VAL A 76 -4.98 -24.21 7.08
C VAL A 76 -3.51 -23.99 6.79
N TYR A 77 -2.67 -24.88 7.31
CA TYR A 77 -1.25 -24.86 7.00
C TYR A 77 -0.99 -25.32 5.57
N ARG A 78 -0.14 -24.58 4.87
CA ARG A 78 0.32 -24.95 3.53
C ARG A 78 1.83 -25.09 3.52
N ARG A 79 2.30 -26.26 3.08
CA ARG A 79 3.74 -26.55 3.00
C ARG A 79 4.45 -25.72 1.93
N ARG A 80 3.74 -25.39 0.85
CA ARG A 80 4.23 -24.52 -0.23
C ARG A 80 3.29 -23.33 -0.37
N GLY A 81 3.82 -22.13 -0.15
CA GLY A 81 3.06 -20.88 -0.20
C GLY A 81 2.51 -20.41 1.15
N PRO A 82 1.77 -19.31 1.17
CA PRO A 82 1.21 -18.75 2.39
C PRO A 82 0.17 -19.70 3.00
N SER A 83 0.18 -19.84 4.32
CA SER A 83 -0.91 -20.48 5.07
C SER A 83 -2.19 -19.67 4.97
N LEU A 84 -3.32 -20.24 5.29
CA LEU A 84 -4.62 -19.61 5.07
C LEU A 84 -5.42 -19.56 6.38
N LEU A 85 -6.23 -18.51 6.55
CA LEU A 85 -7.43 -18.55 7.37
C LEU A 85 -8.64 -18.68 6.45
N VAL A 86 -9.37 -19.76 6.61
CA VAL A 86 -10.53 -20.09 5.78
C VAL A 86 -11.80 -20.08 6.63
N ALA A 87 -12.93 -19.87 6.00
CA ALA A 87 -14.24 -20.03 6.64
C ALA A 87 -15.14 -20.92 5.81
N GLU A 88 -15.99 -21.69 6.47
CA GLU A 88 -17.04 -22.44 5.81
C GLU A 88 -18.24 -21.53 5.56
N GLY A 89 -18.61 -21.36 4.30
CA GLY A 89 -19.68 -20.47 3.92
C GLY A 89 -20.02 -20.57 2.43
N ARG A 90 -20.46 -19.48 1.87
CA ARG A 90 -20.68 -19.31 0.43
C ARG A 90 -20.22 -17.93 0.01
N LEU A 91 -19.94 -17.74 -1.25
CA LEU A 91 -19.75 -16.41 -1.83
C LEU A 91 -21.11 -15.83 -2.22
N ASN A 92 -21.35 -14.58 -1.88
CA ASN A 92 -22.50 -13.83 -2.38
C ASN A 92 -22.23 -13.29 -3.81
N SER A 93 -23.20 -12.61 -4.41
CA SER A 93 -23.07 -12.01 -5.76
C SER A 93 -21.94 -10.97 -5.88
N ARG A 94 -21.45 -10.44 -4.76
CA ARG A 94 -20.32 -9.51 -4.71
C ARG A 94 -18.98 -10.18 -4.41
N GLY A 95 -18.92 -11.51 -4.44
CA GLY A 95 -17.70 -12.27 -4.11
C GLY A 95 -17.34 -12.29 -2.62
N LEU A 96 -18.20 -11.81 -1.72
CA LEU A 96 -17.91 -11.78 -0.29
C LEU A 96 -18.35 -13.08 0.39
N ALA A 97 -17.53 -13.56 1.34
CA ALA A 97 -17.88 -14.71 2.15
C ALA A 97 -19.01 -14.38 3.14
N VAL A 98 -20.03 -15.21 3.12
CA VAL A 98 -21.20 -15.12 4.00
C VAL A 98 -21.63 -16.51 4.49
N ALA A 99 -22.34 -16.56 5.61
CA ALA A 99 -22.88 -17.81 6.12
C ALA A 99 -23.82 -18.47 5.09
N SER A 100 -23.71 -19.79 4.98
CA SER A 100 -24.66 -20.55 4.17
C SER A 100 -26.03 -20.64 4.91
N ARG A 101 -27.10 -20.33 4.23
CA ARG A 101 -28.47 -20.48 4.76
C ARG A 101 -29.04 -21.87 4.55
N SER A 102 -28.32 -22.77 3.87
CA SER A 102 -28.77 -24.10 3.58
C SER A 102 -28.69 -25.00 4.79
N ARG A 103 -29.78 -25.61 5.19
CA ARG A 103 -29.86 -26.64 6.25
C ARG A 103 -29.18 -27.95 5.83
N THR A 104 -29.12 -28.22 4.52
CA THR A 104 -28.56 -29.44 3.95
C THR A 104 -27.10 -29.32 3.54
N GLY A 105 -26.45 -28.17 3.81
CA GLY A 105 -25.07 -27.91 3.42
C GLY A 105 -24.87 -27.62 1.91
N ARG A 106 -25.93 -27.65 1.11
CA ARG A 106 -25.84 -27.38 -0.32
C ARG A 106 -25.30 -25.97 -0.58
N GLY A 107 -24.26 -25.85 -1.40
CA GLY A 107 -23.58 -24.58 -1.69
C GLY A 107 -22.64 -24.08 -0.60
N ARG A 108 -22.35 -24.89 0.43
CA ARG A 108 -21.22 -24.61 1.36
C ARG A 108 -19.90 -24.90 0.66
N THR A 109 -18.98 -24.01 0.82
CA THR A 109 -17.61 -24.15 0.32
C THR A 109 -16.63 -23.57 1.33
N THR A 110 -15.40 -24.03 1.32
CA THR A 110 -14.31 -23.46 2.10
C THR A 110 -13.76 -22.26 1.36
N VAL A 111 -13.93 -21.08 1.92
CA VAL A 111 -13.51 -19.81 1.33
C VAL A 111 -12.26 -19.30 2.03
N PRO A 112 -11.14 -19.05 1.32
CA PRO A 112 -9.96 -18.40 1.91
C PRO A 112 -10.25 -16.92 2.19
N ILE A 113 -10.15 -16.54 3.45
CA ILE A 113 -10.46 -15.18 3.92
C ILE A 113 -9.19 -14.36 4.10
N PHE A 114 -8.14 -14.96 4.67
CA PHE A 114 -6.85 -14.30 4.84
C PHE A 114 -5.72 -15.21 4.35
N LEU A 115 -4.72 -14.57 3.74
CA LEU A 115 -3.41 -15.16 3.51
C LEU A 115 -2.53 -14.84 4.71
N LEU A 116 -1.81 -15.85 5.22
CA LEU A 116 -0.92 -15.69 6.35
C LEU A 116 0.53 -15.77 5.87
N VAL A 117 1.26 -14.68 6.02
CA VAL A 117 2.67 -14.59 5.64
C VAL A 117 3.52 -14.10 6.82
N PRO A 118 4.73 -14.65 7.05
CA PRO A 118 5.56 -14.26 8.18
C PRO A 118 6.12 -12.85 8.02
N GLN A 119 6.39 -12.44 6.80
CA GLN A 119 6.93 -11.15 6.46
C GLN A 119 6.67 -10.81 5.00
N VAL A 120 6.66 -9.51 4.69
CA VAL A 120 6.54 -8.98 3.32
C VAL A 120 7.65 -7.96 3.11
N LYS A 121 8.45 -8.12 2.06
CA LYS A 121 9.40 -7.11 1.61
C LYS A 121 8.71 -6.24 0.56
N LEU A 122 8.64 -4.94 0.81
CA LEU A 122 8.17 -3.99 -0.19
C LEU A 122 9.28 -3.78 -1.24
N PRO A 123 8.94 -3.74 -2.54
CA PRO A 123 9.92 -3.39 -3.55
C PRO A 123 10.31 -1.92 -3.43
N LYS A 124 11.63 -1.63 -3.46
CA LYS A 124 12.14 -0.27 -3.67
C LYS A 124 11.76 0.14 -5.09
N ARG A 125 10.95 1.18 -5.22
CA ARG A 125 10.48 1.72 -6.52
C ARG A 125 10.96 3.14 -6.78
N LEU A 126 11.46 3.81 -5.74
CA LEU A 126 11.97 5.16 -5.77
C LEU A 126 13.43 5.13 -5.32
N ASP A 127 14.16 6.16 -5.67
CA ASP A 127 15.52 6.43 -5.23
C ASP A 127 15.67 7.95 -5.12
N LEU A 128 15.12 8.47 -4.01
CA LEU A 128 14.97 9.91 -3.83
C LEU A 128 16.31 10.63 -3.75
N ASP A 129 17.31 10.01 -3.14
CA ASP A 129 18.64 10.59 -3.02
C ASP A 129 19.27 10.75 -4.40
N ARG A 130 19.27 9.69 -5.21
CA ARG A 130 19.79 9.74 -6.58
C ARG A 130 19.03 10.73 -7.47
N ASP A 131 17.71 10.80 -7.31
CA ASP A 131 16.90 11.71 -8.11
C ASP A 131 17.12 13.17 -7.66
N ALA A 132 17.37 13.41 -6.37
CA ALA A 132 17.77 14.71 -5.84
C ALA A 132 19.14 15.14 -6.34
N GLU A 133 20.14 14.24 -6.34
CA GLU A 133 21.48 14.49 -6.90
C GLU A 133 21.40 14.86 -8.37
N ARG A 134 20.67 14.09 -9.18
CA ARG A 134 20.48 14.39 -10.61
C ARG A 134 19.82 15.75 -10.84
N ALA A 135 18.81 16.10 -10.02
CA ALA A 135 18.17 17.39 -10.10
C ALA A 135 19.15 18.52 -9.75
N HIS A 136 19.96 18.34 -8.72
CA HIS A 136 20.99 19.28 -8.31
C HIS A 136 22.05 19.48 -9.40
N ASP A 137 22.56 18.40 -9.97
CA ASP A 137 23.58 18.44 -11.03
C ASP A 137 23.08 19.11 -12.31
N ALA A 138 21.78 19.06 -12.57
CA ALA A 138 21.17 19.72 -13.72
C ALA A 138 21.02 21.25 -13.55
N VAL A 139 21.05 21.75 -12.29
CA VAL A 139 20.80 23.20 -11.99
C VAL A 139 21.74 24.15 -12.74
N PRO A 140 23.07 23.96 -12.79
CA PRO A 140 23.96 24.88 -13.51
C PRO A 140 23.63 25.00 -14.99
N GLY A 141 23.32 23.88 -15.65
CA GLY A 141 22.94 23.86 -17.06
C GLY A 141 21.61 24.56 -17.32
N LEU A 142 20.62 24.35 -16.41
CA LEU A 142 19.32 25.02 -16.50
C LEU A 142 19.44 26.55 -16.28
N ILE A 143 20.30 26.98 -15.35
CA ILE A 143 20.57 28.41 -15.12
C ILE A 143 21.21 29.01 -16.40
N ALA A 144 22.22 28.37 -16.95
CA ALA A 144 22.90 28.86 -18.14
C ALA A 144 21.93 28.97 -19.35
N ALA A 145 21.10 27.96 -19.58
CA ALA A 145 20.12 27.96 -20.68
C ALA A 145 19.13 29.12 -20.54
N ASN A 146 18.51 29.27 -19.35
CA ASN A 146 17.53 30.32 -19.12
C ASN A 146 18.17 31.74 -19.10
N TRP A 147 19.42 31.84 -18.70
CA TRP A 147 20.14 33.13 -18.75
C TRP A 147 20.35 33.63 -20.18
N VAL A 148 20.64 32.74 -21.11
CA VAL A 148 20.81 33.09 -22.51
C VAL A 148 19.48 33.49 -23.17
N GLU A 149 18.40 32.73 -22.88
CA GLU A 149 17.06 33.00 -23.41
C GLU A 149 16.45 34.30 -22.87
N GLY A 150 16.60 34.57 -21.57
CA GLY A 150 16.07 35.79 -20.92
C GLY A 150 16.75 37.10 -21.39
N ARG A 151 17.83 37.03 -22.14
CA ARG A 151 18.57 38.19 -22.65
C ARG A 151 18.11 38.64 -24.03
N LEU A 152 17.25 37.87 -24.69
CA LEU A 152 16.78 38.12 -26.06
C LEU A 152 15.34 38.62 -26.13
N GLY A 153 14.73 38.91 -24.97
CA GLY A 153 13.40 39.50 -24.83
C GLY A 153 13.39 40.99 -24.44
#